data_1874f74e5b789ff0eb9da03b1cd1b514
#
_entry.id   1874f74e5b789ff0eb9da03b1cd1b514
#
_cell.length_a   1.000
_cell.length_b   1.000
_cell.length_c   1.000
_cell.angle_alpha   90.00
_cell.angle_beta   90.00
_cell.angle_gamma   90.00
#
_symmetry.space_group_name_H-M   'P 1'
#
loop_
_entity.id
_entity.type
_entity.pdbx_description
1 polymer ?
#
loop_
_entity_poly.entity_id
_entity_poly.type
_entity_poly.pdbx_seq_one_letter_code
_entity_poly.pdbx_strand_id
1 'polypeptide(L)'
;MEYTISLPDCPSAIAYGSGGPFLSPFGKPMVGTSIDPRFPTGLSPCHHAQGSEGSSSTCPHRQTCYQALSEWYIRRGQYQRPDVTVSDRLDIAQRFHASDRPWGEVTGMAREYGLSRPTIYDIAERVAVLFEPRLPGPVPCLKRMLPCGATFSQTAAEIKAPSREEEERMRGRLILTSVFPGGVTMRPLEEILEEAPLEGRSAPTIWRIVNEAGAKAYQILTQVDYADVSLPLIVVDIDETFFDGRPILFVVEPISLAICGFHVPADGDRSSYTWDPLLLILQEDQHLDIYGGVGDAAKPYPGTLKAILEQDDRFQEDIFHQLRDLQALRRKLENRTYRAFAVEYKAADQWQKEDTAEARQKLHQAKAESLRRAELHDDFAEYCSWVADAFEIVDLRSGEIRDREANEWLLDEAIAGMSQLDHPEVVKMSERLDRHKDRLLTYLDWLEAQLSPLRAELHAYLDEPELEKVVLRAVARRWRLQHEVESMQRRAFCPSLKRAEQELAIWIEGDAFLEPWSDKVHTLLEWVQRASSASENIHSIFKPLVTRKKHFDETDTNLNFVALFALWHNMRVFKEGKRKGYSPFGILGIDLGEKDWRTLLGYPPVQ
;
A
#
# COMPACT_ATOMS: atom_id res chain seq x y z
N MET A 1 13.57 -1.68 -17.05
CA MET A 1 14.28 -2.71 -17.84
C MET A 1 13.28 -3.83 -18.08
N GLU A 2 12.78 -3.91 -19.31
CA GLU A 2 11.93 -5.03 -19.73
C GLU A 2 12.84 -6.25 -19.92
N TYR A 3 12.76 -7.19 -18.99
CA TYR A 3 13.31 -8.50 -19.27
C TYR A 3 12.25 -9.29 -20.04
N THR A 4 12.31 -9.24 -21.36
CA THR A 4 11.67 -10.24 -22.19
C THR A 4 12.48 -11.50 -22.02
N ILE A 5 12.00 -12.45 -21.20
CA ILE A 5 12.57 -13.78 -21.13
C ILE A 5 12.16 -14.47 -22.42
N SER A 6 12.98 -14.34 -23.46
CA SER A 6 12.86 -15.15 -24.64
C SER A 6 13.36 -16.53 -24.30
N LEU A 7 12.44 -17.47 -24.17
CA LEU A 7 12.79 -18.88 -24.11
C LEU A 7 13.22 -19.29 -25.54
N PRO A 8 14.46 -19.65 -25.76
CA PRO A 8 14.93 -19.98 -27.09
C PRO A 8 14.23 -21.24 -27.60
N ASP A 9 13.68 -21.15 -28.79
CA ASP A 9 13.23 -22.26 -29.64
C ASP A 9 12.26 -23.31 -29.06
N CYS A 10 11.49 -22.98 -28.01
CA CYS A 10 10.42 -23.87 -27.59
C CYS A 10 9.11 -23.51 -28.31
N PRO A 11 8.59 -24.35 -29.22
CA PRO A 11 7.35 -24.07 -29.96
C PRO A 11 6.12 -23.89 -29.06
N SER A 12 6.19 -24.31 -27.80
CA SER A 12 5.13 -24.15 -26.80
C SER A 12 5.22 -22.85 -26.00
N ALA A 13 6.28 -22.06 -26.16
CA ALA A 13 6.44 -20.76 -25.56
C ALA A 13 5.82 -19.63 -26.42
N ILE A 14 4.70 -19.92 -27.07
CA ILE A 14 3.97 -18.92 -27.85
C ILE A 14 3.36 -17.93 -26.85
N ALA A 15 3.73 -16.68 -26.98
CA ALA A 15 3.07 -15.58 -26.32
C ALA A 15 1.61 -15.54 -26.77
N TYR A 16 0.69 -15.84 -25.88
CA TYR A 16 -0.73 -15.62 -26.16
C TYR A 16 -0.97 -14.13 -26.24
N GLY A 17 -1.23 -13.65 -27.44
CA GLY A 17 -1.60 -12.28 -27.71
C GLY A 17 -2.85 -11.89 -26.93
N SER A 18 -2.92 -10.64 -26.57
CA SER A 18 -4.05 -9.98 -25.95
C SER A 18 -5.35 -10.31 -26.68
N GLY A 19 -6.24 -11.09 -26.07
CA GLY A 19 -7.56 -11.31 -26.65
C GLY A 19 -8.30 -12.60 -26.29
N GLY A 20 -7.75 -13.43 -25.41
CA GLY A 20 -8.49 -14.61 -24.90
C GLY A 20 -9.42 -14.23 -23.74
N PRO A 21 -10.61 -14.87 -23.64
CA PRO A 21 -11.50 -14.63 -22.51
C PRO A 21 -10.80 -15.03 -21.22
N PHE A 22 -10.72 -14.06 -20.30
CA PHE A 22 -10.16 -14.28 -18.99
C PHE A 22 -11.01 -15.26 -18.19
N LEU A 23 -10.33 -16.07 -17.45
CA LEU A 23 -10.86 -17.07 -16.56
C LEU A 23 -11.84 -16.49 -15.55
N SER A 24 -12.82 -17.29 -15.20
CA SER A 24 -13.63 -17.06 -14.02
C SER A 24 -12.72 -16.82 -12.80
N PRO A 25 -13.14 -16.06 -11.80
CA PRO A 25 -12.34 -15.77 -10.60
C PRO A 25 -11.85 -16.99 -9.83
N PHE A 26 -12.21 -18.19 -10.25
CA PHE A 26 -11.90 -19.47 -9.58
C PHE A 26 -10.86 -20.33 -10.29
N GLY A 27 -10.19 -19.80 -11.31
CA GLY A 27 -9.05 -20.48 -11.92
C GLY A 27 -9.33 -21.80 -12.60
N LYS A 28 -10.60 -22.13 -12.92
CA LYS A 28 -10.88 -23.27 -13.77
C LYS A 28 -10.67 -22.85 -15.22
N PRO A 29 -9.78 -23.50 -15.95
CA PRO A 29 -9.64 -23.24 -17.37
C PRO A 29 -10.96 -23.56 -18.08
N MET A 30 -11.44 -22.66 -18.91
CA MET A 30 -12.43 -23.01 -19.91
C MET A 30 -11.85 -24.11 -20.80
N VAL A 31 -12.70 -25.04 -21.22
CA VAL A 31 -12.28 -26.21 -22.01
C VAL A 31 -11.42 -25.75 -23.19
N GLY A 32 -10.13 -26.13 -23.15
CA GLY A 32 -9.18 -25.85 -24.23
C GLY A 32 -8.02 -24.89 -23.94
N THR A 33 -8.02 -24.19 -22.79
CA THR A 33 -6.90 -23.28 -22.45
C THR A 33 -6.46 -23.47 -21.01
N SER A 34 -5.28 -24.00 -20.81
CA SER A 34 -4.69 -24.23 -19.48
C SER A 34 -3.82 -23.06 -19.03
N ILE A 35 -4.36 -21.85 -19.01
CA ILE A 35 -3.65 -20.70 -18.47
C ILE A 35 -4.01 -20.58 -16.99
N ASP A 36 -3.05 -20.78 -16.12
CA ASP A 36 -3.18 -20.43 -14.71
C ASP A 36 -3.05 -18.90 -14.57
N PRO A 37 -4.07 -18.18 -14.06
CA PRO A 37 -4.04 -16.71 -13.96
C PRO A 37 -2.93 -16.19 -13.04
N ARG A 38 -2.23 -17.07 -12.33
CA ARG A 38 -1.08 -16.75 -11.50
C ARG A 38 0.22 -16.61 -12.30
N PHE A 39 0.24 -17.04 -13.54
CA PHE A 39 1.40 -16.90 -14.40
C PHE A 39 1.34 -15.59 -15.19
N PRO A 40 2.49 -14.96 -15.48
CA PRO A 40 2.51 -13.81 -16.36
C PRO A 40 1.95 -14.19 -17.73
N THR A 41 1.15 -13.29 -18.30
CA THR A 41 0.66 -13.44 -19.68
C THR A 41 1.84 -13.67 -20.61
N GLY A 42 1.85 -14.80 -21.32
CA GLY A 42 2.93 -15.18 -22.21
C GLY A 42 3.82 -16.32 -21.71
N LEU A 43 3.71 -16.72 -20.42
CA LEU A 43 4.39 -17.91 -19.89
C LEU A 43 3.32 -18.93 -19.49
N SER A 44 2.95 -19.80 -20.39
CA SER A 44 2.15 -20.99 -20.05
C SER A 44 3.06 -22.12 -19.60
N PRO A 45 2.66 -22.90 -18.57
CA PRO A 45 3.30 -24.18 -18.33
C PRO A 45 3.31 -24.98 -19.62
N CYS A 46 4.42 -25.59 -19.92
CA CYS A 46 4.73 -26.23 -21.17
C CYS A 46 3.57 -27.06 -21.76
N HIS A 47 3.05 -26.69 -22.92
CA HIS A 47 1.97 -27.39 -23.62
C HIS A 47 2.30 -28.84 -23.98
N HIS A 48 3.60 -29.20 -24.03
CA HIS A 48 4.00 -30.58 -24.22
C HIS A 48 3.54 -31.52 -23.12
N ALA A 49 3.15 -30.97 -21.95
CA ALA A 49 2.61 -31.81 -20.85
C ALA A 49 1.12 -32.13 -20.99
N GLN A 50 0.41 -31.55 -21.94
CA GLN A 50 -1.06 -31.65 -22.02
C GLN A 50 -1.59 -32.56 -23.14
N GLY A 51 -0.78 -32.91 -24.10
CA GLY A 51 -1.23 -33.61 -25.31
C GLY A 51 -0.68 -35.03 -25.52
N SER A 52 0.20 -35.50 -24.66
CA SER A 52 0.77 -36.84 -24.79
C SER A 52 0.64 -37.60 -23.47
N GLU A 53 0.24 -38.83 -23.55
CA GLU A 53 0.29 -39.80 -22.45
C GLU A 53 1.74 -40.08 -21.96
N GLY A 54 2.72 -39.32 -22.46
CA GLY A 54 4.12 -39.37 -22.06
C GLY A 54 4.40 -38.47 -20.84
N SER A 55 5.19 -38.96 -19.92
CA SER A 55 5.61 -38.27 -18.73
C SER A 55 6.27 -36.92 -19.09
N SER A 56 5.89 -35.85 -18.42
CA SER A 56 6.45 -34.48 -18.56
C SER A 56 7.96 -34.38 -18.27
N SER A 57 8.59 -35.50 -17.86
CA SER A 57 10.02 -35.62 -17.61
C SER A 57 10.91 -35.41 -18.84
N THR A 58 10.33 -35.45 -20.03
CA THR A 58 11.08 -35.41 -21.31
C THR A 58 11.15 -34.02 -21.96
N CYS A 59 10.56 -32.96 -21.35
CA CYS A 59 10.65 -31.62 -21.94
C CYS A 59 12.08 -31.05 -21.82
N PRO A 60 12.78 -30.78 -22.92
CA PRO A 60 14.16 -30.30 -22.89
C PRO A 60 14.30 -28.89 -22.26
N HIS A 61 13.22 -28.09 -22.23
CA HIS A 61 13.22 -26.74 -21.68
C HIS A 61 12.66 -26.64 -20.27
N ARG A 62 12.38 -27.78 -19.63
CA ARG A 62 11.73 -27.83 -18.31
C ARG A 62 12.46 -27.01 -17.26
N GLN A 63 13.76 -27.14 -17.16
CA GLN A 63 14.58 -26.40 -16.18
C GLN A 63 14.50 -24.90 -16.39
N THR A 64 14.58 -24.45 -17.65
CA THR A 64 14.47 -23.02 -18.02
C THR A 64 13.08 -22.46 -17.70
N CYS A 65 12.01 -23.23 -17.97
CA CYS A 65 10.65 -22.83 -17.63
C CYS A 65 10.46 -22.67 -16.12
N TYR A 66 11.00 -23.59 -15.33
CA TYR A 66 10.92 -23.51 -13.87
C TYR A 66 11.77 -22.38 -13.31
N GLN A 67 12.93 -22.12 -13.88
CA GLN A 67 13.78 -21.00 -13.48
C GLN A 67 13.10 -19.66 -13.76
N ALA A 68 12.48 -19.52 -14.93
CA ALA A 68 11.73 -18.32 -15.28
C ALA A 68 10.52 -18.09 -14.36
N LEU A 69 9.81 -19.16 -13.96
CA LEU A 69 8.72 -19.11 -13.00
C LEU A 69 9.21 -18.70 -11.61
N SER A 70 10.31 -19.26 -11.18
CA SER A 70 10.97 -18.95 -9.93
C SER A 70 11.31 -17.46 -9.86
N GLU A 71 11.99 -16.92 -10.87
CA GLU A 71 12.32 -15.49 -10.97
C GLU A 71 11.10 -14.57 -10.97
N TRP A 72 9.98 -15.04 -11.53
CA TRP A 72 8.74 -14.27 -11.51
C TRP A 72 8.12 -14.18 -10.12
N TYR A 73 8.17 -15.26 -9.34
CA TYR A 73 7.65 -15.28 -7.98
C TYR A 73 8.49 -14.49 -6.97
N ILE A 74 9.82 -14.39 -7.15
CA ILE A 74 10.73 -13.55 -6.34
C ILE A 74 10.22 -12.12 -6.21
N ARG A 75 9.69 -11.60 -7.28
CA ARG A 75 9.27 -10.20 -7.35
C ARG A 75 7.96 -9.90 -6.64
N ARG A 76 7.21 -10.92 -6.16
CA ARG A 76 5.85 -10.75 -5.60
C ARG A 76 5.76 -10.52 -4.10
N GLY A 77 6.87 -10.36 -3.41
CA GLY A 77 6.85 -10.03 -1.99
C GLY A 77 6.95 -11.23 -1.06
N GLN A 78 7.10 -10.95 0.20
CA GLN A 78 7.47 -11.94 1.21
C GLN A 78 6.25 -12.64 1.80
N TYR A 79 6.20 -13.95 1.67
CA TYR A 79 5.22 -14.79 2.34
C TYR A 79 5.85 -15.51 3.54
N GLN A 80 5.24 -15.37 4.72
CA GLN A 80 5.73 -16.00 5.94
C GLN A 80 4.71 -17.02 6.45
N ARG A 81 5.17 -18.26 6.63
CA ARG A 81 4.42 -19.36 7.23
C ARG A 81 5.24 -19.91 8.41
N PRO A 82 4.92 -19.50 9.64
CA PRO A 82 5.66 -19.90 10.84
C PRO A 82 5.45 -21.38 11.21
N ASP A 83 4.39 -21.99 10.69
CA ASP A 83 4.04 -23.40 10.87
C ASP A 83 4.87 -24.35 9.99
N VAL A 84 5.64 -23.84 9.02
CA VAL A 84 6.53 -24.61 8.18
C VAL A 84 7.95 -24.55 8.74
N THR A 85 8.48 -25.72 9.13
CA THR A 85 9.81 -25.81 9.76
C THR A 85 10.93 -25.45 8.79
N VAL A 86 12.14 -25.20 9.31
CA VAL A 86 13.33 -24.97 8.47
C VAL A 86 13.64 -26.20 7.63
N SER A 87 13.46 -27.40 8.18
CA SER A 87 13.65 -28.67 7.44
C SER A 87 12.69 -28.79 6.28
N ASP A 88 11.40 -28.47 6.48
CA ASP A 88 10.40 -28.49 5.43
C ASP A 88 10.73 -27.50 4.31
N ARG A 89 11.22 -26.32 4.67
CA ARG A 89 11.64 -25.29 3.68
C ARG A 89 12.83 -25.74 2.87
N LEU A 90 13.78 -26.43 3.48
CA LEU A 90 14.94 -26.99 2.79
C LEU A 90 14.52 -28.11 1.83
N ASP A 91 13.64 -29.01 2.26
CA ASP A 91 13.13 -30.09 1.41
C ASP A 91 12.33 -29.54 0.21
N ILE A 92 11.44 -28.58 0.46
CA ILE A 92 10.71 -27.87 -0.59
C ILE A 92 11.69 -27.26 -1.62
N ALA A 93 12.73 -26.58 -1.17
CA ALA A 93 13.69 -25.95 -2.06
C ALA A 93 14.51 -26.97 -2.86
N GLN A 94 14.98 -28.04 -2.23
CA GLN A 94 15.71 -29.11 -2.90
C GLN A 94 14.87 -29.78 -3.99
N ARG A 95 13.65 -30.15 -3.66
CA ARG A 95 12.71 -30.79 -4.60
C ARG A 95 12.26 -29.82 -5.69
N PHE A 96 12.12 -28.55 -5.36
CA PHE A 96 11.75 -27.52 -6.32
C PHE A 96 12.82 -27.27 -7.38
N HIS A 97 14.09 -27.20 -7.00
CA HIS A 97 15.22 -26.91 -7.88
C HIS A 97 15.88 -28.17 -8.48
N ALA A 98 15.38 -29.36 -8.15
CA ALA A 98 15.90 -30.60 -8.73
C ALA A 98 15.76 -30.58 -10.26
N SER A 99 16.84 -30.93 -10.97
CA SER A 99 16.90 -30.93 -12.43
C SER A 99 15.96 -31.95 -13.07
N ASP A 100 15.61 -32.99 -12.34
CA ASP A 100 14.75 -34.10 -12.75
C ASP A 100 13.33 -34.02 -12.16
N ARG A 101 12.92 -32.87 -11.62
CA ARG A 101 11.64 -32.68 -10.95
C ARG A 101 10.45 -33.11 -11.83
N PRO A 102 9.60 -34.07 -11.40
CA PRO A 102 8.45 -34.51 -12.18
C PRO A 102 7.41 -33.38 -12.37
N TRP A 103 6.71 -33.42 -13.48
CA TRP A 103 5.57 -32.55 -13.70
C TRP A 103 4.50 -32.81 -12.64
N GLY A 104 4.02 -31.75 -11.98
CA GLY A 104 3.03 -31.85 -10.89
C GLY A 104 3.65 -31.93 -9.50
N GLU A 105 4.98 -32.04 -9.36
CA GLU A 105 5.67 -32.10 -8.07
C GLU A 105 5.30 -30.91 -7.14
N VAL A 106 5.20 -29.69 -7.68
CA VAL A 106 4.74 -28.52 -6.92
C VAL A 106 3.34 -28.71 -6.35
N THR A 107 2.48 -29.44 -7.08
CA THR A 107 1.13 -29.75 -6.58
C THR A 107 1.19 -30.86 -5.52
N GLY A 108 2.11 -31.80 -5.66
CA GLY A 108 2.40 -32.82 -4.66
C GLY A 108 2.87 -32.17 -3.36
N MET A 109 3.92 -31.38 -3.43
CA MET A 109 4.44 -30.62 -2.28
C MET A 109 3.38 -29.71 -1.63
N ALA A 110 2.55 -29.05 -2.44
CA ALA A 110 1.48 -28.20 -1.92
C ALA A 110 0.46 -28.99 -1.08
N ARG A 111 0.15 -30.22 -1.47
CA ARG A 111 -0.73 -31.12 -0.69
C ARG A 111 -0.04 -31.69 0.54
N GLU A 112 1.20 -32.15 0.38
CA GLU A 112 1.99 -32.78 1.44
C GLU A 112 2.21 -31.82 2.63
N TYR A 113 2.59 -30.56 2.34
CA TYR A 113 2.85 -29.55 3.37
C TYR A 113 1.62 -28.69 3.73
N GLY A 114 0.44 -28.98 3.17
CA GLY A 114 -0.77 -28.18 3.40
C GLY A 114 -0.63 -26.72 2.95
N LEU A 115 0.15 -26.46 1.92
CA LEU A 115 0.50 -25.15 1.41
C LEU A 115 -0.17 -24.84 0.08
N SER A 116 -0.30 -23.54 -0.23
CA SER A 116 -0.66 -23.14 -1.58
C SER A 116 0.55 -23.27 -2.53
N ARG A 117 0.28 -23.49 -3.83
CA ARG A 117 1.35 -23.49 -4.83
C ARG A 117 2.22 -22.22 -4.83
N PRO A 118 1.64 -21.00 -4.75
CA PRO A 118 2.43 -19.80 -4.61
C PRO A 118 3.36 -19.81 -3.39
N THR A 119 2.91 -20.39 -2.28
CA THR A 119 3.73 -20.54 -1.07
C THR A 119 4.92 -21.47 -1.30
N ILE A 120 4.74 -22.58 -2.03
CA ILE A 120 5.84 -23.48 -2.39
C ILE A 120 6.90 -22.74 -3.23
N TYR A 121 6.46 -21.98 -4.22
CA TYR A 121 7.36 -21.17 -5.03
C TYR A 121 8.15 -20.15 -4.18
N ASP A 122 7.47 -19.42 -3.31
CA ASP A 122 8.06 -18.39 -2.47
C ASP A 122 9.09 -18.97 -1.46
N ILE A 123 8.77 -20.11 -0.83
CA ILE A 123 9.70 -20.80 0.06
C ILE A 123 10.93 -21.29 -0.69
N ALA A 124 10.74 -21.98 -1.80
CA ALA A 124 11.84 -22.57 -2.58
C ALA A 124 12.87 -21.52 -2.96
N GLU A 125 12.42 -20.37 -3.31
CA GLU A 125 13.22 -19.27 -3.78
C GLU A 125 13.97 -18.53 -2.67
N ARG A 126 13.33 -18.26 -1.55
CA ARG A 126 14.00 -17.68 -0.39
C ARG A 126 15.14 -18.57 0.11
N VAL A 127 14.94 -19.88 0.06
CA VAL A 127 15.97 -20.82 0.45
C VAL A 127 17.10 -20.88 -0.59
N ALA A 128 16.78 -20.80 -1.88
CA ALA A 128 17.78 -20.77 -2.94
C ALA A 128 18.74 -19.59 -2.82
N VAL A 129 18.22 -18.40 -2.51
CA VAL A 129 19.04 -17.17 -2.26
C VAL A 129 20.03 -17.37 -1.11
N LEU A 130 19.73 -18.22 -0.12
CA LEU A 130 20.65 -18.52 0.98
C LEU A 130 21.79 -19.44 0.56
N PHE A 131 21.59 -20.25 -0.47
CA PHE A 131 22.54 -21.22 -0.97
C PHE A 131 23.24 -20.81 -2.29
N GLU A 132 22.78 -19.72 -2.93
CA GLU A 132 23.61 -19.11 -3.96
C GLU A 132 24.97 -18.78 -3.32
N PRO A 133 26.09 -19.37 -3.83
CA PRO A 133 27.37 -18.97 -3.38
C PRO A 133 27.46 -17.49 -3.73
N ARG A 134 27.30 -16.63 -2.74
CA ARG A 134 27.82 -15.27 -2.83
C ARG A 134 29.31 -15.51 -3.03
N LEU A 135 29.72 -15.52 -4.29
CA LEU A 135 31.13 -15.36 -4.60
C LEU A 135 31.53 -14.12 -3.79
N PRO A 136 32.37 -14.27 -2.77
CA PRO A 136 32.87 -13.09 -2.08
C PRO A 136 33.48 -12.28 -3.21
N GLY A 137 32.86 -11.14 -3.52
CA GLY A 137 33.56 -10.13 -4.28
C GLY A 137 34.92 -10.02 -3.62
N PRO A 138 36.04 -9.88 -4.36
CA PRO A 138 37.37 -9.99 -3.80
C PRO A 138 37.37 -9.18 -2.50
N VAL A 139 37.38 -9.89 -1.37
CA VAL A 139 37.53 -9.25 -0.05
C VAL A 139 38.80 -8.46 -0.20
N PRO A 140 38.79 -7.13 -0.16
CA PRO A 140 40.01 -6.36 -0.24
C PRO A 140 40.88 -6.94 0.85
N CYS A 141 42.01 -7.57 0.46
CA CYS A 141 42.88 -8.21 1.40
C CYS A 141 43.28 -7.12 2.40
N LEU A 142 42.85 -7.24 3.66
CA LEU A 142 43.17 -6.30 4.73
C LEU A 142 44.68 -5.99 4.82
N LYS A 143 45.52 -6.91 4.31
CA LYS A 143 46.95 -6.70 4.13
C LYS A 143 47.34 -5.59 3.14
N ARG A 144 46.43 -5.15 2.24
CA ARG A 144 46.70 -4.04 1.31
C ARG A 144 46.33 -2.67 1.85
N MET A 145 45.63 -2.59 2.98
CA MET A 145 45.27 -1.30 3.60
C MET A 145 46.26 -0.82 4.67
N LEU A 146 47.20 -1.63 5.06
CA LEU A 146 48.25 -1.17 5.96
C LEU A 146 49.52 -0.84 5.14
N PRO A 147 50.15 0.31 5.33
CA PRO A 147 51.44 0.59 4.75
C PRO A 147 52.40 -0.51 5.14
N CYS A 148 53.12 -1.08 4.16
CA CYS A 148 54.12 -2.09 4.40
C CYS A 148 55.16 -1.58 5.45
N GLY A 149 55.14 -2.12 6.67
CA GLY A 149 56.07 -1.75 7.73
C GLY A 149 55.44 -1.22 9.02
N ALA A 150 54.14 -0.97 9.08
CA ALA A 150 53.50 -0.60 10.34
C ALA A 150 53.26 -1.85 11.20
N THR A 151 53.96 -1.98 12.31
CA THR A 151 53.67 -3.01 13.30
C THR A 151 52.39 -2.65 14.07
N PHE A 152 51.55 -3.63 14.34
CA PHE A 152 50.23 -3.48 15.01
C PHE A 152 50.30 -2.74 16.37
N SER A 153 51.49 -2.69 16.97
CA SER A 153 51.72 -1.99 18.23
C SER A 153 51.86 -0.47 18.12
N GLN A 154 52.09 0.08 16.91
CA GLN A 154 52.21 1.53 16.73
C GLN A 154 50.88 2.21 16.41
N THR A 155 49.91 1.50 15.84
CA THR A 155 48.56 2.03 15.56
C THR A 155 47.62 1.94 16.76
N ALA A 156 47.87 1.04 17.71
CA ALA A 156 47.06 0.93 18.93
C ALA A 156 47.32 2.03 19.97
N ALA A 157 48.44 2.71 19.88
CA ALA A 157 48.83 3.75 20.85
C ALA A 157 48.18 5.12 20.59
N GLU A 158 47.52 5.32 19.44
CA GLU A 158 46.89 6.60 19.07
C GLU A 158 45.36 6.60 19.14
N ILE A 159 44.71 5.46 19.40
CA ILE A 159 43.26 5.43 19.63
C ILE A 159 43.02 5.92 21.05
N LYS A 160 42.78 7.21 21.19
CA LYS A 160 42.36 7.81 22.45
C LYS A 160 41.03 7.18 22.87
N ALA A 161 40.98 6.60 24.08
CA ALA A 161 39.74 6.10 24.62
C ALA A 161 38.67 7.22 24.58
N PRO A 162 37.44 6.95 24.14
CA PRO A 162 36.41 7.96 24.09
C PRO A 162 36.21 8.56 25.48
N SER A 163 35.96 9.85 25.53
CA SER A 163 35.57 10.51 26.79
C SER A 163 34.22 9.99 27.27
N ARG A 164 33.93 10.13 28.56
CA ARG A 164 32.63 9.72 29.10
C ARG A 164 31.46 10.35 28.37
N GLU A 165 31.57 11.61 27.94
CA GLU A 165 30.55 12.28 27.17
C GLU A 165 30.40 11.68 25.76
N GLU A 166 31.49 11.28 25.14
CA GLU A 166 31.46 10.58 23.84
C GLU A 166 30.81 9.20 23.97
N GLU A 167 31.11 8.46 25.03
CA GLU A 167 30.46 7.18 25.32
C GLU A 167 28.97 7.34 25.56
N GLU A 168 28.54 8.35 26.30
CA GLU A 168 27.14 8.66 26.54
C GLU A 168 26.40 9.02 25.24
N ARG A 169 27.02 9.81 24.37
CA ARG A 169 26.50 10.13 23.04
C ARG A 169 26.42 8.91 22.13
N MET A 170 27.47 8.08 22.08
CA MET A 170 27.49 6.84 21.32
C MET A 170 26.38 5.89 21.77
N ARG A 171 26.24 5.70 23.08
CA ARG A 171 25.22 4.87 23.67
C ARG A 171 23.81 5.36 23.32
N GLY A 172 23.52 6.64 23.54
CA GLY A 172 22.24 7.24 23.21
C GLY A 172 21.91 7.09 21.72
N ARG A 173 22.89 7.37 20.86
CA ARG A 173 22.73 7.20 19.41
C ARG A 173 22.44 5.74 19.01
N LEU A 174 23.15 4.78 19.59
CA LEU A 174 22.94 3.35 19.35
C LEU A 174 21.55 2.91 19.82
N ILE A 175 21.15 3.32 21.03
CA ILE A 175 19.84 3.04 21.59
C ILE A 175 18.72 3.56 20.65
N LEU A 176 18.76 4.84 20.28
CA LEU A 176 17.75 5.44 19.43
C LEU A 176 17.69 4.79 18.05
N THR A 177 18.85 4.47 17.46
CA THR A 177 18.93 3.78 16.17
C THR A 177 18.35 2.37 16.24
N SER A 178 18.61 1.65 17.33
CA SER A 178 18.12 0.29 17.51
C SER A 178 16.61 0.27 17.77
N VAL A 179 16.08 1.21 18.53
CA VAL A 179 14.65 1.27 18.87
C VAL A 179 13.80 1.64 17.66
N PHE A 180 14.12 2.68 16.90
CA PHE A 180 13.28 3.16 15.80
C PHE A 180 13.60 2.50 14.46
N PRO A 181 14.71 2.78 13.78
CA PRO A 181 15.01 2.11 12.52
C PRO A 181 15.15 0.59 12.66
N GLY A 182 15.70 0.12 13.81
CA GLY A 182 15.94 -1.28 14.08
C GLY A 182 14.74 -2.05 14.64
N GLY A 183 13.76 -1.37 15.23
CA GLY A 183 12.59 -1.99 15.85
C GLY A 183 12.92 -2.92 17.02
N VAL A 184 14.07 -2.72 17.68
CA VAL A 184 14.56 -3.55 18.79
C VAL A 184 13.86 -3.16 20.09
N THR A 185 13.39 -4.14 20.85
CA THR A 185 12.81 -3.91 22.17
C THR A 185 13.91 -3.78 23.27
N MET A 186 13.53 -3.27 24.44
CA MET A 186 14.50 -2.90 25.48
C MET A 186 15.39 -4.06 25.96
N ARG A 187 14.83 -5.27 26.15
CA ARG A 187 15.60 -6.42 26.64
C ARG A 187 16.65 -6.94 25.64
N PRO A 188 16.28 -7.23 24.38
CA PRO A 188 17.31 -7.53 23.37
C PRO A 188 18.35 -6.41 23.20
N LEU A 189 17.96 -5.16 23.48
CA LEU A 189 18.89 -4.04 23.42
C LEU A 189 19.89 -4.04 24.58
N GLU A 190 19.50 -4.53 25.76
CA GLU A 190 20.44 -4.78 26.86
C GLU A 190 21.57 -5.72 26.42
N GLU A 191 21.21 -6.85 25.79
CA GLU A 191 22.17 -7.83 25.27
C GLU A 191 23.09 -7.22 24.19
N ILE A 192 22.52 -6.43 23.24
CA ILE A 192 23.30 -5.73 22.20
C ILE A 192 24.31 -4.76 22.84
N LEU A 193 23.90 -4.05 23.89
CA LEU A 193 24.76 -3.10 24.60
C LEU A 193 25.81 -3.80 25.48
N GLU A 194 25.56 -5.06 25.90
CA GLU A 194 26.54 -5.89 26.58
C GLU A 194 27.69 -6.27 25.67
N GLU A 195 27.44 -6.60 24.45
CA GLU A 195 28.47 -6.90 23.43
C GLU A 195 29.23 -5.62 22.99
N ALA A 196 28.57 -4.46 23.02
CA ALA A 196 29.20 -3.18 22.87
C ALA A 196 29.73 -2.76 24.26
N PRO A 197 31.02 -2.54 24.50
CA PRO A 197 31.58 -2.23 25.82
C PRO A 197 31.15 -0.83 26.31
N LEU A 198 29.85 -0.63 26.44
CA LEU A 198 29.22 0.62 26.86
C LEU A 198 28.60 0.45 28.24
N GLU A 199 28.83 1.39 29.16
CA GLU A 199 28.21 1.40 30.48
C GLU A 199 26.71 1.82 30.41
N GLY A 200 25.95 1.55 31.48
CA GLY A 200 24.55 2.02 31.63
C GLY A 200 23.57 1.36 30.66
N ARG A 201 23.66 0.06 30.51
CA ARG A 201 22.93 -0.80 29.58
C ARG A 201 21.63 -1.41 30.12
N SER A 202 21.23 -1.12 31.35
CA SER A 202 20.01 -1.69 31.92
C SER A 202 18.75 -1.15 31.24
N ALA A 203 17.68 -1.96 31.15
CA ALA A 203 16.42 -1.57 30.55
C ALA A 203 15.82 -0.27 31.12
N PRO A 204 15.87 0.00 32.44
CA PRO A 204 15.45 1.30 32.97
C PRO A 204 16.29 2.48 32.44
N THR A 205 17.60 2.31 32.27
CA THR A 205 18.47 3.35 31.72
C THR A 205 18.16 3.60 30.24
N ILE A 206 18.00 2.54 29.46
CA ILE A 206 17.60 2.62 28.05
C ILE A 206 16.27 3.35 27.94
N TRP A 207 15.29 2.97 28.77
CA TRP A 207 13.97 3.60 28.77
C TRP A 207 14.03 5.09 29.13
N ARG A 208 14.84 5.47 30.13
CA ARG A 208 15.04 6.87 30.49
C ARG A 208 15.61 7.69 29.31
N ILE A 209 16.60 7.15 28.61
CA ILE A 209 17.20 7.82 27.42
C ILE A 209 16.15 8.01 26.32
N VAL A 210 15.35 6.98 26.03
CA VAL A 210 14.28 7.05 25.03
C VAL A 210 13.21 8.09 25.44
N ASN A 211 12.82 8.12 26.72
CA ASN A 211 11.83 9.06 27.21
C ASN A 211 12.33 10.52 27.20
N GLU A 212 13.58 10.76 27.64
CA GLU A 212 14.22 12.08 27.58
C GLU A 212 14.38 12.57 26.13
N ALA A 213 14.76 11.69 25.20
CA ALA A 213 14.83 12.00 23.79
C ALA A 213 13.44 12.32 23.24
N GLY A 214 12.42 11.59 23.69
CA GLY A 214 11.02 11.84 23.30
C GLY A 214 10.50 13.19 23.78
N ALA A 215 10.80 13.57 25.01
CA ALA A 215 10.43 14.89 25.53
C ALA A 215 11.09 16.04 24.72
N LYS A 216 12.36 15.87 24.32
CA LYS A 216 13.01 16.82 23.42
C LYS A 216 12.37 16.83 22.03
N ALA A 217 12.03 15.66 21.48
CA ALA A 217 11.35 15.56 20.20
C ALA A 217 9.99 16.27 20.24
N TYR A 218 9.24 16.13 21.34
CA TYR A 218 7.98 16.85 21.55
C TYR A 218 8.19 18.37 21.51
N GLN A 219 9.19 18.86 22.25
CA GLN A 219 9.52 20.30 22.25
C GLN A 219 9.90 20.82 20.85
N ILE A 220 10.67 20.06 20.09
CA ILE A 220 11.04 20.42 18.71
C ILE A 220 9.80 20.47 17.82
N LEU A 221 8.96 19.42 17.86
CA LEU A 221 7.80 19.32 16.98
C LEU A 221 6.71 20.35 17.29
N THR A 222 6.54 20.75 18.55
CA THR A 222 5.59 21.82 18.93
C THR A 222 6.08 23.22 18.55
N GLN A 223 7.33 23.37 18.13
CA GLN A 223 7.91 24.64 17.67
C GLN A 223 8.07 24.70 16.15
N VAL A 224 7.64 23.67 15.42
CA VAL A 224 7.67 23.69 13.95
C VAL A 224 6.71 24.76 13.46
N ASP A 225 7.21 25.61 12.58
CA ASP A 225 6.41 26.60 11.87
C ASP A 225 6.15 26.10 10.45
N TYR A 226 4.88 26.07 10.06
CA TYR A 226 4.45 25.61 8.74
C TYR A 226 4.10 26.75 7.79
N ALA A 227 4.33 28.03 8.17
CA ALA A 227 3.97 29.19 7.36
C ALA A 227 4.58 29.19 5.94
N ASP A 228 5.77 28.62 5.80
CA ASP A 228 6.50 28.58 4.52
C ASP A 228 6.22 27.29 3.71
N VAL A 229 5.26 26.46 4.12
CA VAL A 229 4.92 25.25 3.37
C VAL A 229 4.34 25.62 2.01
N SER A 230 5.01 25.18 0.95
CA SER A 230 4.72 25.58 -0.43
C SER A 230 3.76 24.62 -1.16
N LEU A 231 2.90 23.91 -0.44
CA LEU A 231 1.87 23.08 -1.05
C LEU A 231 0.68 23.96 -1.50
N PRO A 232 0.12 23.71 -2.69
CA PRO A 232 -0.98 24.53 -3.21
C PRO A 232 -2.29 24.38 -2.40
N LEU A 233 -2.43 23.26 -1.70
CA LEU A 233 -3.58 22.95 -0.87
C LEU A 233 -3.16 21.96 0.22
N ILE A 234 -3.36 22.33 1.48
CA ILE A 234 -3.05 21.43 2.59
C ILE A 234 -4.34 20.75 3.04
N VAL A 235 -4.46 19.48 2.65
CA VAL A 235 -5.50 18.58 3.16
C VAL A 235 -4.84 17.65 4.16
N VAL A 236 -5.39 17.56 5.36
CA VAL A 236 -4.86 16.67 6.40
C VAL A 236 -5.65 15.37 6.49
N ASP A 237 -4.95 14.29 6.68
CA ASP A 237 -5.51 12.97 6.97
C ASP A 237 -5.60 12.83 8.51
N ILE A 238 -6.81 12.63 9.00
CA ILE A 238 -7.13 12.59 10.44
C ILE A 238 -7.58 11.19 10.78
N ASP A 239 -6.81 10.51 11.63
CA ASP A 239 -7.13 9.14 12.02
C ASP A 239 -6.57 8.81 13.41
N GLU A 240 -7.14 7.78 14.02
CA GLU A 240 -6.70 7.27 15.31
C GLU A 240 -6.23 5.82 15.22
N THR A 241 -5.20 5.52 15.96
CA THR A 241 -4.80 4.13 16.20
C THR A 241 -4.88 3.80 17.67
N PHE A 242 -4.96 2.51 17.99
CA PHE A 242 -5.09 2.07 19.37
C PHE A 242 -3.87 1.28 19.80
N PHE A 243 -3.40 1.60 20.99
CA PHE A 243 -2.42 0.81 21.68
C PHE A 243 -2.86 0.58 23.13
N ASP A 244 -2.94 -0.69 23.55
CA ASP A 244 -3.40 -1.11 24.87
C ASP A 244 -4.75 -0.47 25.28
N GLY A 245 -5.66 -0.36 24.32
CA GLY A 245 -6.98 0.26 24.49
C GLY A 245 -7.00 1.78 24.54
N ARG A 246 -5.84 2.45 24.47
CA ARG A 246 -5.73 3.91 24.45
C ARG A 246 -5.63 4.43 23.02
N PRO A 247 -6.40 5.45 22.64
CA PRO A 247 -6.27 6.06 21.32
C PRO A 247 -5.00 6.91 21.23
N ILE A 248 -4.43 6.91 20.05
CA ILE A 248 -3.35 7.81 19.64
C ILE A 248 -3.84 8.50 18.40
N LEU A 249 -3.96 9.80 18.46
CA LEU A 249 -4.46 10.65 17.39
C LEU A 249 -3.30 11.10 16.51
N PHE A 250 -3.47 11.03 15.20
CA PHE A 250 -2.51 11.52 14.21
C PHE A 250 -3.18 12.48 13.23
N VAL A 251 -2.45 13.55 12.91
CA VAL A 251 -2.74 14.46 11.80
C VAL A 251 -1.58 14.33 10.82
N VAL A 252 -1.85 13.83 9.64
CA VAL A 252 -0.84 13.51 8.63
C VAL A 252 -1.09 14.34 7.39
N GLU A 253 -0.05 14.97 6.84
CA GLU A 253 -0.14 15.55 5.51
C GLU A 253 0.16 14.46 4.47
N PRO A 254 -0.82 14.10 3.61
CA PRO A 254 -0.75 12.89 2.82
C PRO A 254 0.22 12.92 1.64
N ILE A 255 0.59 14.11 1.14
CA ILE A 255 1.53 14.23 0.02
C ILE A 255 2.94 13.90 0.47
N SER A 256 3.38 14.49 1.59
CA SER A 256 4.70 14.25 2.18
C SER A 256 4.75 13.01 3.07
N LEU A 257 3.62 12.58 3.64
CA LEU A 257 3.47 11.67 4.78
C LEU A 257 4.04 12.27 6.08
N ALA A 258 4.11 13.58 6.21
CA ALA A 258 4.53 14.22 7.45
C ALA A 258 3.46 14.08 8.52
N ILE A 259 3.88 13.67 9.70
CA ILE A 259 3.05 13.73 10.90
C ILE A 259 3.13 15.17 11.42
N CYS A 260 2.12 15.97 11.07
CA CYS A 260 2.05 17.36 11.48
C CYS A 260 1.61 17.50 12.93
N GLY A 261 0.66 16.65 13.35
CA GLY A 261 0.13 16.68 14.72
C GLY A 261 -0.08 15.28 15.27
N PHE A 262 -0.01 15.16 16.58
CA PHE A 262 -0.33 13.94 17.30
C PHE A 262 -0.74 14.24 18.74
N HIS A 263 -1.58 13.37 19.31
CA HIS A 263 -1.97 13.50 20.71
C HIS A 263 -2.25 12.11 21.30
N VAL A 264 -2.04 11.98 22.62
CA VAL A 264 -2.37 10.78 23.40
C VAL A 264 -3.26 11.21 24.57
N PRO A 265 -4.60 11.15 24.43
CA PRO A 265 -5.51 11.60 25.48
C PRO A 265 -5.40 10.74 26.73
N ALA A 266 -5.25 11.39 27.88
CA ALA A 266 -5.05 10.73 29.16
C ALA A 266 -6.26 9.88 29.59
N ASP A 267 -7.46 10.38 29.31
CA ASP A 267 -8.75 9.76 29.61
C ASP A 267 -9.28 8.84 28.50
N GLY A 268 -8.55 8.77 27.38
CA GLY A 268 -8.97 8.01 26.20
C GLY A 268 -10.07 8.68 25.38
N ASP A 269 -10.34 9.96 25.59
CA ASP A 269 -11.32 10.72 24.84
C ASP A 269 -10.91 10.88 23.37
N ARG A 270 -11.88 10.71 22.47
CA ARG A 270 -11.72 10.82 21.00
C ARG A 270 -12.73 11.79 20.40
N SER A 271 -13.39 12.56 21.26
CA SER A 271 -14.39 13.53 20.84
C SER A 271 -13.75 14.76 20.20
N SER A 272 -14.59 15.65 19.68
CA SER A 272 -14.17 16.96 19.20
C SER A 272 -13.41 17.75 20.25
N TYR A 273 -13.73 17.59 21.54
CA TYR A 273 -13.01 18.27 22.62
C TYR A 273 -11.52 17.97 22.68
N THR A 274 -11.10 16.81 22.13
CA THR A 274 -9.69 16.42 22.04
C THR A 274 -9.09 16.80 20.69
N TRP A 275 -9.86 16.67 19.60
CA TRP A 275 -9.40 16.97 18.26
C TRP A 275 -9.32 18.48 17.97
N ASP A 276 -10.31 19.27 18.43
CA ASP A 276 -10.38 20.72 18.18
C ASP A 276 -9.11 21.44 18.65
N PRO A 277 -8.62 21.26 19.90
CA PRO A 277 -7.38 21.89 20.34
C PRO A 277 -6.16 21.47 19.51
N LEU A 278 -6.08 20.19 19.11
CA LEU A 278 -4.95 19.72 18.31
C LEU A 278 -4.86 20.41 16.97
N LEU A 279 -5.99 20.51 16.26
CA LEU A 279 -6.02 21.16 14.94
C LEU A 279 -5.90 22.70 15.06
N LEU A 280 -6.46 23.30 16.11
CA LEU A 280 -6.29 24.75 16.36
C LEU A 280 -4.83 25.12 16.62
N ILE A 281 -4.10 24.34 17.43
CA ILE A 281 -2.66 24.54 17.65
C ILE A 281 -1.90 24.48 16.32
N LEU A 282 -2.22 23.50 15.46
CA LEU A 282 -1.56 23.39 14.15
C LEU A 282 -1.83 24.62 13.28
N GLN A 283 -3.06 25.12 13.27
CA GLN A 283 -3.47 26.23 12.41
C GLN A 283 -3.02 27.59 12.97
N GLU A 284 -3.23 27.85 14.26
CA GLU A 284 -3.02 29.17 14.85
C GLU A 284 -1.59 29.35 15.40
N ASP A 285 -1.05 28.35 16.08
CA ASP A 285 0.27 28.46 16.72
C ASP A 285 1.41 28.00 15.80
N GLN A 286 1.17 27.01 14.95
CA GLN A 286 2.16 26.45 14.03
C GLN A 286 1.93 26.89 12.57
N HIS A 287 0.93 27.68 12.29
CA HIS A 287 0.62 28.30 10.98
C HIS A 287 0.42 27.30 9.84
N LEU A 288 -0.11 26.11 10.13
CA LEU A 288 -0.49 25.15 9.09
C LEU A 288 -1.82 25.58 8.47
N ASP A 289 -1.80 26.11 7.26
CA ASP A 289 -3.02 26.55 6.55
C ASP A 289 -3.84 25.33 6.08
N ILE A 290 -4.62 24.75 7.00
CA ILE A 290 -5.46 23.59 6.74
C ILE A 290 -6.64 23.98 5.88
N TYR A 291 -6.66 23.53 4.64
CA TYR A 291 -7.79 23.73 3.73
C TYR A 291 -8.94 22.77 3.97
N GLY A 292 -8.66 21.51 4.26
CA GLY A 292 -9.65 20.46 4.47
C GLY A 292 -9.08 19.24 5.15
N GLY A 293 -9.92 18.24 5.40
CA GLY A 293 -9.49 17.00 6.01
C GLY A 293 -10.13 15.76 5.38
N VAL A 294 -9.39 14.65 5.43
CA VAL A 294 -9.84 13.32 5.04
C VAL A 294 -9.86 12.43 6.28
N GLY A 295 -10.86 11.59 6.41
CA GLY A 295 -10.93 10.64 7.51
C GLY A 295 -12.04 9.62 7.34
N ASP A 296 -12.15 8.70 8.29
CA ASP A 296 -13.26 7.76 8.31
C ASP A 296 -14.59 8.46 8.68
N ALA A 297 -15.69 7.71 8.64
CA ALA A 297 -17.01 8.22 9.00
C ALA A 297 -17.19 8.50 10.51
N ALA A 298 -16.11 8.61 11.30
CA ALA A 298 -16.18 8.88 12.72
C ALA A 298 -16.83 10.24 12.99
N LYS A 299 -17.78 10.25 13.92
CA LYS A 299 -18.60 11.44 14.21
C LYS A 299 -17.82 12.72 14.58
N PRO A 300 -16.66 12.65 15.29
CA PRO A 300 -15.94 13.85 15.69
C PRO A 300 -15.41 14.66 14.51
N TYR A 301 -14.85 14.01 13.50
CA TYR A 301 -14.05 14.65 12.46
C TYR A 301 -14.76 15.76 11.67
N PRO A 302 -15.97 15.51 11.11
CA PRO A 302 -16.67 16.59 10.40
C PRO A 302 -16.99 17.79 11.29
N GLY A 303 -17.37 17.54 12.55
CA GLY A 303 -17.71 18.59 13.50
C GLY A 303 -16.50 19.45 13.87
N THR A 304 -15.36 18.80 14.11
CA THR A 304 -14.08 19.46 14.42
C THR A 304 -13.63 20.34 13.24
N LEU A 305 -13.57 19.78 12.04
CA LEU A 305 -13.15 20.53 10.85
C LEU A 305 -14.10 21.68 10.54
N LYS A 306 -15.41 21.49 10.69
CA LYS A 306 -16.39 22.58 10.56
C LYS A 306 -16.13 23.73 11.54
N ALA A 307 -15.86 23.41 12.80
CA ALA A 307 -15.61 24.41 13.83
C ALA A 307 -14.32 25.23 13.56
N ILE A 308 -13.29 24.57 12.99
CA ILE A 308 -11.99 25.18 12.73
C ILE A 308 -11.98 25.94 11.39
N LEU A 309 -12.57 25.34 10.35
CA LEU A 309 -12.54 25.91 8.98
C LEU A 309 -13.75 26.79 8.68
N GLU A 310 -14.68 26.93 9.64
CA GLU A 310 -15.95 27.69 9.49
C GLU A 310 -16.81 27.27 8.28
N GLN A 311 -16.58 26.06 7.73
CA GLN A 311 -17.22 25.54 6.53
C GLN A 311 -17.56 24.06 6.70
N ASP A 312 -18.77 23.66 6.30
CA ASP A 312 -19.27 22.28 6.41
C ASP A 312 -18.74 21.31 5.34
N ASP A 313 -18.27 21.85 4.22
CA ASP A 313 -18.01 21.14 2.97
C ASP A 313 -16.53 20.80 2.74
N ARG A 314 -15.70 20.92 3.77
CA ARG A 314 -14.26 20.65 3.68
C ARG A 314 -13.82 19.34 4.34
N PHE A 315 -14.76 18.43 4.53
CA PHE A 315 -14.46 17.08 5.01
C PHE A 315 -14.74 16.05 3.93
N GLN A 316 -13.70 15.34 3.53
CA GLN A 316 -13.77 14.18 2.64
C GLN A 316 -13.86 12.90 3.45
N GLU A 317 -14.94 12.15 3.29
CA GLU A 317 -15.03 10.82 3.88
C GLU A 317 -14.21 9.81 3.09
N ASP A 318 -13.54 8.90 3.79
CA ASP A 318 -12.65 7.91 3.18
C ASP A 318 -13.40 6.94 2.25
N ILE A 319 -13.16 7.09 0.96
CA ILE A 319 -13.73 6.24 -0.10
C ILE A 319 -13.26 4.79 0.01
N PHE A 320 -12.01 4.57 0.44
CA PHE A 320 -11.46 3.22 0.56
C PHE A 320 -12.26 2.37 1.54
N HIS A 321 -12.65 2.94 2.68
CA HIS A 321 -13.49 2.26 3.67
C HIS A 321 -14.86 1.88 3.09
N GLN A 322 -15.49 2.75 2.32
CA GLN A 322 -16.77 2.46 1.67
C GLN A 322 -16.64 1.34 0.63
N LEU A 323 -15.63 1.42 -0.23
CA LEU A 323 -15.36 0.38 -1.23
C LEU A 323 -14.99 -0.97 -0.59
N ARG A 324 -14.24 -0.97 0.50
CA ARG A 324 -13.90 -2.17 1.27
C ARG A 324 -15.15 -2.85 1.83
N ASP A 325 -16.06 -2.08 2.39
CA ASP A 325 -17.31 -2.59 2.96
C ASP A 325 -18.24 -3.15 1.88
N LEU A 326 -18.35 -2.48 0.73
CA LEU A 326 -19.04 -2.99 -0.45
C LEU A 326 -18.46 -4.33 -0.92
N GLN A 327 -17.14 -4.42 -1.03
CA GLN A 327 -16.47 -5.66 -1.43
C GLN A 327 -16.64 -6.79 -0.39
N ALA A 328 -16.69 -6.45 0.90
CA ALA A 328 -16.95 -7.43 1.96
C ALA A 328 -18.38 -7.99 1.84
N LEU A 329 -19.38 -7.14 1.61
CA LEU A 329 -20.76 -7.57 1.40
C LEU A 329 -20.90 -8.40 0.11
N ARG A 330 -20.28 -7.98 -0.98
CA ARG A 330 -20.25 -8.72 -2.25
C ARG A 330 -19.67 -10.13 -2.05
N ARG A 331 -18.54 -10.28 -1.36
CA ARG A 331 -17.96 -11.60 -1.05
C ARG A 331 -18.90 -12.46 -0.18
N LYS A 332 -19.65 -11.83 0.73
CA LYS A 332 -20.65 -12.52 1.55
C LYS A 332 -21.79 -13.08 0.71
N LEU A 333 -22.32 -12.29 -0.24
CA LEU A 333 -23.35 -12.71 -1.18
C LEU A 333 -22.84 -13.81 -2.11
N GLU A 334 -21.65 -13.67 -2.65
CA GLU A 334 -20.97 -14.67 -3.47
C GLU A 334 -20.86 -16.03 -2.75
N ASN A 335 -20.39 -16.03 -1.51
CA ASN A 335 -20.31 -17.24 -0.70
C ASN A 335 -21.69 -17.89 -0.44
N ARG A 336 -22.75 -17.08 -0.29
CA ARG A 336 -24.12 -17.59 -0.16
C ARG A 336 -24.60 -18.22 -1.46
N THR A 337 -24.27 -17.65 -2.59
CA THR A 337 -24.57 -18.17 -3.93
C THR A 337 -23.90 -19.53 -4.15
N TYR A 338 -22.61 -19.68 -3.81
CA TYR A 338 -21.95 -20.99 -3.91
C TYR A 338 -22.54 -22.06 -3.00
N ARG A 339 -22.99 -21.68 -1.80
CA ARG A 339 -23.69 -22.61 -0.91
C ARG A 339 -25.02 -23.07 -1.53
N ALA A 340 -25.75 -22.17 -2.19
CA ALA A 340 -26.98 -22.52 -2.88
C ALA A 340 -26.74 -23.47 -4.07
N PHE A 341 -25.72 -23.22 -4.88
CA PHE A 341 -25.31 -24.16 -5.93
C PHE A 341 -24.92 -25.54 -5.38
N ALA A 342 -24.23 -25.59 -4.24
CA ALA A 342 -23.91 -26.86 -3.60
C ALA A 342 -25.15 -27.62 -3.12
N VAL A 343 -26.21 -26.92 -2.69
CA VAL A 343 -27.50 -27.52 -2.32
C VAL A 343 -28.23 -28.02 -3.57
N GLU A 344 -28.26 -27.23 -4.65
CA GLU A 344 -28.83 -27.62 -5.94
C GLU A 344 -28.16 -28.89 -6.49
N TYR A 345 -26.82 -28.93 -6.46
CA TYR A 345 -26.07 -30.11 -6.92
C TYR A 345 -26.42 -31.38 -6.13
N LYS A 346 -26.52 -31.26 -4.80
CA LYS A 346 -26.95 -32.38 -3.94
C LYS A 346 -28.37 -32.81 -4.22
N ALA A 347 -29.28 -31.87 -4.43
CA ALA A 347 -30.68 -32.16 -4.78
C ALA A 347 -30.77 -32.83 -6.15
N ALA A 348 -29.95 -32.43 -7.12
CA ALA A 348 -29.87 -33.06 -8.43
C ALA A 348 -29.36 -34.50 -8.35
N ASP A 349 -28.31 -34.74 -7.58
CA ASP A 349 -27.76 -36.11 -7.33
C ASP A 349 -28.77 -37.00 -6.60
N GLN A 350 -29.50 -36.46 -5.61
CA GLN A 350 -30.56 -37.16 -4.92
C GLN A 350 -31.72 -37.54 -5.89
N TRP A 351 -32.16 -36.62 -6.72
CA TRP A 351 -33.21 -36.89 -7.71
C TRP A 351 -32.79 -37.96 -8.71
N GLN A 352 -31.56 -37.91 -9.20
CA GLN A 352 -31.01 -38.96 -10.09
C GLN A 352 -31.02 -40.37 -9.46
N LYS A 353 -30.84 -40.47 -8.15
CA LYS A 353 -30.82 -41.73 -7.42
C LYS A 353 -32.19 -42.28 -7.04
N GLU A 354 -33.10 -41.37 -6.65
CA GLU A 354 -34.36 -41.76 -6.06
C GLU A 354 -35.56 -41.70 -7.04
N ASP A 355 -35.48 -40.85 -8.07
CA ASP A 355 -36.51 -40.54 -9.09
C ASP A 355 -37.93 -40.35 -8.48
N THR A 356 -38.03 -39.69 -7.31
CA THR A 356 -39.27 -39.46 -6.62
C THR A 356 -39.81 -38.03 -6.90
N ALA A 357 -41.13 -37.83 -6.80
CA ALA A 357 -41.74 -36.52 -6.94
C ALA A 357 -41.22 -35.54 -5.90
N GLU A 358 -40.94 -36.00 -4.69
CA GLU A 358 -40.35 -35.19 -3.59
C GLU A 358 -38.92 -34.74 -3.91
N ALA A 359 -38.08 -35.62 -4.41
CA ALA A 359 -36.71 -35.29 -4.81
C ALA A 359 -36.74 -34.29 -5.97
N ARG A 360 -37.63 -34.45 -6.93
CA ARG A 360 -37.83 -33.51 -8.02
C ARG A 360 -38.26 -32.12 -7.52
N GLN A 361 -39.19 -32.08 -6.56
CA GLN A 361 -39.65 -30.82 -5.96
C GLN A 361 -38.50 -30.10 -5.21
N LYS A 362 -37.71 -30.83 -4.44
CA LYS A 362 -36.50 -30.29 -3.77
C LYS A 362 -35.51 -29.71 -4.76
N LEU A 363 -35.25 -30.40 -5.89
CA LEU A 363 -34.40 -29.87 -6.95
C LEU A 363 -34.95 -28.56 -7.53
N HIS A 364 -36.26 -28.50 -7.82
CA HIS A 364 -36.86 -27.28 -8.33
C HIS A 364 -36.74 -26.10 -7.35
N GLN A 365 -36.96 -26.33 -6.06
CA GLN A 365 -36.76 -25.29 -5.02
C GLN A 365 -35.30 -24.86 -4.91
N ALA A 366 -34.35 -25.80 -4.89
CA ALA A 366 -32.94 -25.50 -4.84
C ALA A 366 -32.46 -24.71 -6.07
N LYS A 367 -32.99 -25.05 -7.26
CA LYS A 367 -32.71 -24.33 -8.51
C LYS A 367 -33.25 -22.90 -8.49
N ALA A 368 -34.45 -22.69 -8.02
CA ALA A 368 -35.06 -21.36 -7.90
C ALA A 368 -34.25 -20.49 -6.90
N GLU A 369 -33.84 -21.09 -5.78
CA GLU A 369 -33.03 -20.38 -4.76
C GLU A 369 -31.61 -20.06 -5.24
N SER A 370 -30.93 -20.98 -5.95
CA SER A 370 -29.60 -20.74 -6.50
C SER A 370 -29.62 -19.63 -7.55
N LEU A 371 -30.64 -19.63 -8.42
CA LEU A 371 -30.81 -18.59 -9.43
C LEU A 371 -31.05 -17.23 -8.78
N ARG A 372 -32.00 -17.15 -7.85
CA ARG A 372 -32.30 -15.90 -7.13
C ARG A 372 -31.06 -15.31 -6.43
N ARG A 373 -30.22 -16.17 -5.84
CA ARG A 373 -28.98 -15.71 -5.19
C ARG A 373 -27.92 -15.29 -6.18
N ALA A 374 -27.84 -15.95 -7.32
CA ALA A 374 -26.92 -15.57 -8.39
C ALA A 374 -27.32 -14.19 -8.97
N GLU A 375 -28.59 -14.01 -9.30
CA GLU A 375 -29.13 -12.72 -9.77
C GLU A 375 -28.84 -11.60 -8.77
N LEU A 376 -29.18 -11.80 -7.49
CA LEU A 376 -28.90 -10.81 -6.44
C LEU A 376 -27.40 -10.46 -6.34
N HIS A 377 -26.52 -11.46 -6.43
CA HIS A 377 -25.08 -11.22 -6.39
C HIS A 377 -24.62 -10.44 -7.62
N ASP A 378 -25.08 -10.82 -8.80
CA ASP A 378 -24.63 -10.22 -10.06
C ASP A 378 -25.12 -8.78 -10.18
N ASP A 379 -26.38 -8.50 -9.85
CA ASP A 379 -26.95 -7.15 -9.80
C ASP A 379 -26.18 -6.28 -8.78
N PHE A 380 -25.96 -6.80 -7.58
CA PHE A 380 -25.18 -6.07 -6.58
C PHE A 380 -23.72 -5.84 -7.00
N ALA A 381 -23.09 -6.80 -7.68
CA ALA A 381 -21.73 -6.66 -8.18
C ALA A 381 -21.64 -5.59 -9.28
N GLU A 382 -22.67 -5.45 -10.10
CA GLU A 382 -22.78 -4.39 -11.11
C GLU A 382 -22.85 -3.02 -10.43
N TYR A 383 -23.76 -2.84 -9.46
CA TYR A 383 -23.85 -1.58 -8.71
C TYR A 383 -22.57 -1.25 -7.92
N CYS A 384 -21.89 -2.25 -7.36
CA CYS A 384 -20.56 -2.03 -6.78
C CYS A 384 -19.53 -1.47 -7.79
N SER A 385 -19.64 -1.91 -9.05
CA SER A 385 -18.81 -1.38 -10.13
C SER A 385 -19.15 0.07 -10.45
N TRP A 386 -20.44 0.43 -10.48
CA TRP A 386 -20.87 1.80 -10.71
C TRP A 386 -20.46 2.74 -9.57
N VAL A 387 -20.55 2.30 -8.31
CA VAL A 387 -20.05 3.08 -7.16
C VAL A 387 -18.53 3.29 -7.28
N ALA A 388 -17.78 2.25 -7.65
CA ALA A 388 -16.35 2.40 -7.84
C ALA A 388 -16.01 3.37 -8.99
N ASP A 389 -16.79 3.33 -10.07
CA ASP A 389 -16.63 4.25 -11.20
C ASP A 389 -17.03 5.68 -10.84
N ALA A 390 -18.08 5.86 -10.01
CA ALA A 390 -18.49 7.17 -9.50
C ALA A 390 -17.42 7.87 -8.62
N PHE A 391 -16.45 7.13 -8.11
CA PHE A 391 -15.34 7.70 -7.35
C PHE A 391 -14.09 7.97 -8.19
N GLU A 392 -14.14 7.76 -9.50
CA GLU A 392 -13.01 8.04 -10.38
C GLU A 392 -12.97 9.52 -10.80
N ILE A 393 -11.76 10.08 -10.86
CA ILE A 393 -11.52 11.47 -11.26
C ILE A 393 -11.59 11.63 -12.79
N VAL A 394 -11.11 10.62 -13.51
CA VAL A 394 -11.01 10.64 -14.97
C VAL A 394 -11.74 9.45 -15.54
N ASP A 395 -12.65 9.68 -16.46
CA ASP A 395 -13.31 8.62 -17.22
C ASP A 395 -12.30 7.91 -18.14
N LEU A 396 -12.14 6.60 -17.95
CA LEU A 396 -11.16 5.81 -18.69
C LEU A 396 -11.46 5.72 -20.19
N ARG A 397 -12.73 5.85 -20.60
CA ARG A 397 -13.16 5.72 -22.00
C ARG A 397 -13.00 7.02 -22.77
N SER A 398 -13.52 8.12 -22.19
CA SER A 398 -13.46 9.43 -22.82
C SER A 398 -12.12 10.16 -22.55
N GLY A 399 -11.48 9.87 -21.42
CA GLY A 399 -10.32 10.61 -20.91
C GLY A 399 -10.68 11.96 -20.28
N GLU A 400 -11.96 12.25 -20.10
CA GLU A 400 -12.43 13.51 -19.52
C GLU A 400 -12.29 13.49 -17.99
N ILE A 401 -11.90 14.63 -17.42
CA ILE A 401 -11.98 14.86 -15.99
C ILE A 401 -13.46 15.00 -15.65
N ARG A 402 -13.92 14.18 -14.72
CA ARG A 402 -15.32 14.19 -14.27
C ARG A 402 -15.54 15.33 -13.29
N ASP A 403 -16.67 15.98 -13.42
CA ASP A 403 -17.19 16.93 -12.45
C ASP A 403 -18.01 16.24 -11.36
N ARG A 404 -18.40 16.98 -10.35
CA ARG A 404 -19.22 16.47 -9.25
C ARG A 404 -20.58 15.97 -9.74
N GLU A 405 -21.24 16.70 -10.64
CA GLU A 405 -22.58 16.35 -11.14
C GLU A 405 -22.60 14.99 -11.84
N ALA A 406 -21.59 14.72 -12.68
CA ALA A 406 -21.47 13.44 -13.38
C ALA A 406 -21.26 12.26 -12.41
N ASN A 407 -20.41 12.43 -11.40
CA ASN A 407 -20.13 11.39 -10.41
C ASN A 407 -21.30 11.20 -9.44
N GLU A 408 -21.98 12.27 -9.05
CA GLU A 408 -23.18 12.22 -8.22
C GLU A 408 -24.31 11.47 -8.92
N TRP A 409 -24.52 11.75 -10.20
CA TRP A 409 -25.50 11.02 -11.00
C TRP A 409 -25.21 9.51 -11.04
N LEU A 410 -23.98 9.10 -11.29
CA LEU A 410 -23.58 7.68 -11.28
C LEU A 410 -23.81 7.03 -9.91
N LEU A 411 -23.50 7.75 -8.85
CA LEU A 411 -23.68 7.26 -7.49
C LEU A 411 -25.17 7.13 -7.14
N ASP A 412 -25.99 8.09 -7.53
CA ASP A 412 -27.44 8.06 -7.33
C ASP A 412 -28.10 6.90 -8.05
N GLU A 413 -27.73 6.64 -9.30
CA GLU A 413 -28.22 5.48 -10.05
C GLU A 413 -27.85 4.15 -9.38
N ALA A 414 -26.62 4.04 -8.89
CA ALA A 414 -26.17 2.85 -8.16
C ALA A 414 -26.93 2.68 -6.83
N ILE A 415 -27.14 3.76 -6.07
CA ILE A 415 -27.90 3.76 -4.81
C ILE A 415 -29.35 3.37 -5.07
N ALA A 416 -30.00 3.96 -6.09
CA ALA A 416 -31.38 3.64 -6.47
C ALA A 416 -31.51 2.16 -6.85
N GLY A 417 -30.61 1.62 -7.66
CA GLY A 417 -30.59 0.22 -8.01
C GLY A 417 -30.40 -0.71 -6.82
N MET A 418 -29.43 -0.43 -5.95
CA MET A 418 -29.21 -1.22 -4.72
C MET A 418 -30.43 -1.20 -3.79
N SER A 419 -31.13 -0.08 -3.68
CA SER A 419 -32.32 0.06 -2.81
C SER A 419 -33.47 -0.84 -3.22
N GLN A 420 -33.52 -1.25 -4.47
CA GLN A 420 -34.57 -2.12 -5.02
C GLN A 420 -34.26 -3.62 -4.86
N LEU A 421 -33.02 -3.97 -4.47
CA LEU A 421 -32.66 -5.36 -4.27
C LEU A 421 -33.29 -5.91 -2.98
N ASP A 422 -33.91 -7.09 -3.07
CA ASP A 422 -34.56 -7.76 -1.93
C ASP A 422 -33.49 -8.39 -0.98
N HIS A 423 -32.67 -7.52 -0.35
CA HIS A 423 -31.70 -7.93 0.63
C HIS A 423 -31.40 -6.84 1.66
N PRO A 424 -31.67 -7.06 2.97
CA PRO A 424 -31.64 -6.02 3.99
C PRO A 424 -30.24 -5.39 4.20
N GLU A 425 -29.16 -6.15 4.01
CA GLU A 425 -27.81 -5.63 4.14
C GLU A 425 -27.43 -4.76 2.93
N VAL A 426 -27.98 -5.03 1.75
CA VAL A 426 -27.76 -4.21 0.55
C VAL A 426 -28.51 -2.89 0.68
N VAL A 427 -29.78 -2.94 1.11
CA VAL A 427 -30.59 -1.72 1.37
C VAL A 427 -29.93 -0.83 2.41
N LYS A 428 -29.43 -1.39 3.51
CA LYS A 428 -28.66 -0.61 4.51
C LYS A 428 -27.40 0.03 3.92
N MET A 429 -26.76 -0.64 2.99
CA MET A 429 -25.58 -0.10 2.31
C MET A 429 -25.96 1.08 1.40
N SER A 430 -27.05 0.97 0.64
CA SER A 430 -27.55 2.07 -0.19
C SER A 430 -27.94 3.29 0.65
N GLU A 431 -28.68 3.08 1.75
CA GLU A 431 -29.05 4.16 2.70
C GLU A 431 -27.81 4.83 3.34
N ARG A 432 -26.74 4.07 3.56
CA ARG A 432 -25.49 4.62 4.07
C ARG A 432 -24.78 5.46 3.01
N LEU A 433 -24.65 4.97 1.80
CA LEU A 433 -24.05 5.72 0.70
C LEU A 433 -24.81 7.01 0.42
N ASP A 434 -26.13 6.97 0.38
CA ASP A 434 -26.99 8.14 0.18
C ASP A 434 -26.77 9.21 1.26
N ARG A 435 -26.74 8.79 2.53
CA ARG A 435 -26.51 9.71 3.67
C ARG A 435 -25.13 10.38 3.63
N HIS A 436 -24.12 9.70 3.11
CA HIS A 436 -22.73 10.15 3.12
C HIS A 436 -22.28 10.72 1.76
N LYS A 437 -23.13 10.70 0.75
CA LYS A 437 -22.84 11.07 -0.64
C LYS A 437 -22.07 12.37 -0.77
N ASP A 438 -22.54 13.44 -0.14
CA ASP A 438 -21.93 14.75 -0.24
C ASP A 438 -20.47 14.75 0.22
N ARG A 439 -20.18 14.07 1.34
CA ARG A 439 -18.83 13.97 1.91
C ARG A 439 -17.92 13.02 1.14
N LEU A 440 -18.49 12.05 0.45
CA LEU A 440 -17.74 11.12 -0.40
C LEU A 440 -17.26 11.77 -1.70
N LEU A 441 -17.89 12.87 -2.13
CA LEU A 441 -17.57 13.57 -3.36
C LEU A 441 -16.88 14.93 -3.15
N THR A 442 -16.56 15.32 -1.92
CA THR A 442 -15.91 16.60 -1.58
C THR A 442 -14.59 16.81 -2.33
N TYR A 443 -13.83 15.75 -2.58
CA TYR A 443 -12.57 15.83 -3.34
C TYR A 443 -12.74 16.41 -4.76
N LEU A 444 -13.93 16.28 -5.36
CA LEU A 444 -14.22 16.86 -6.68
C LEU A 444 -14.34 18.38 -6.62
N ASP A 445 -14.92 18.91 -5.54
CA ASP A 445 -14.99 20.35 -5.31
C ASP A 445 -13.59 20.94 -5.12
N TRP A 446 -12.72 20.23 -4.39
CA TRP A 446 -11.31 20.61 -4.23
C TRP A 446 -10.54 20.56 -5.55
N LEU A 447 -10.78 19.51 -6.34
CA LEU A 447 -10.20 19.39 -7.67
C LEU A 447 -10.63 20.54 -8.58
N GLU A 448 -11.93 20.84 -8.64
CA GLU A 448 -12.46 21.91 -9.49
C GLU A 448 -11.93 23.29 -9.06
N ALA A 449 -11.87 23.56 -7.75
CA ALA A 449 -11.33 24.82 -7.24
C ALA A 449 -9.89 25.07 -7.71
N GLN A 450 -9.07 24.03 -7.85
CA GLN A 450 -7.69 24.15 -8.31
C GLN A 450 -7.54 24.02 -9.83
N LEU A 451 -8.42 23.28 -10.47
CA LEU A 451 -8.39 23.09 -11.92
C LEU A 451 -8.92 24.32 -12.67
N SER A 452 -9.89 25.03 -12.09
CA SER A 452 -10.51 26.21 -12.70
C SER A 452 -9.50 27.31 -13.08
N PRO A 453 -8.54 27.72 -12.25
CA PRO A 453 -7.51 28.67 -12.66
C PRO A 453 -6.58 28.11 -13.76
N LEU A 454 -6.25 26.83 -13.75
CA LEU A 454 -5.44 26.19 -14.80
C LEU A 454 -6.20 26.15 -16.14
N ARG A 455 -7.52 25.91 -16.11
CA ARG A 455 -8.37 26.03 -17.31
C ARG A 455 -8.39 27.47 -17.85
N ALA A 456 -8.48 28.47 -16.96
CA ALA A 456 -8.42 29.87 -17.36
C ALA A 456 -7.06 30.25 -17.98
N GLU A 457 -5.94 29.75 -17.43
CA GLU A 457 -4.60 29.91 -18.04
C GLU A 457 -4.56 29.30 -19.44
N LEU A 458 -5.08 28.08 -19.60
CA LEU A 458 -5.11 27.38 -20.89
C LEU A 458 -5.99 28.10 -21.92
N HIS A 459 -7.17 28.56 -21.48
CA HIS A 459 -8.07 29.36 -22.31
C HIS A 459 -7.41 30.65 -22.83
N ALA A 460 -6.75 31.38 -21.95
CA ALA A 460 -6.03 32.60 -22.33
C ALA A 460 -4.89 32.34 -23.32
N TYR A 461 -4.31 31.14 -23.28
CA TYR A 461 -3.22 30.76 -24.20
C TYR A 461 -3.71 30.27 -25.56
N LEU A 462 -4.72 29.39 -25.60
CA LEU A 462 -5.18 28.75 -26.82
C LEU A 462 -6.26 29.54 -27.55
N ASP A 463 -7.06 30.35 -26.84
CA ASP A 463 -8.21 31.13 -27.33
C ASP A 463 -9.22 30.29 -28.19
N GLU A 464 -9.25 28.97 -27.97
CA GLU A 464 -10.10 28.03 -28.70
C GLU A 464 -10.62 26.92 -27.76
N PRO A 465 -11.92 26.97 -27.35
CA PRO A 465 -12.50 26.07 -26.34
C PRO A 465 -12.43 24.57 -26.69
N GLU A 466 -12.53 24.23 -27.97
CA GLU A 466 -12.47 22.83 -28.38
C GLU A 466 -11.04 22.27 -28.29
N LEU A 467 -10.04 23.10 -28.56
CA LEU A 467 -8.63 22.72 -28.42
C LEU A 467 -8.24 22.54 -26.95
N GLU A 468 -8.73 23.43 -26.06
CA GLU A 468 -8.56 23.30 -24.62
C GLU A 468 -9.06 21.95 -24.09
N LYS A 469 -10.27 21.54 -24.51
CA LYS A 469 -10.84 20.24 -24.11
C LYS A 469 -9.95 19.09 -24.61
N VAL A 470 -9.42 19.17 -25.82
CA VAL A 470 -8.56 18.14 -26.39
C VAL A 470 -7.26 18.01 -25.59
N VAL A 471 -6.59 19.14 -25.29
CA VAL A 471 -5.33 19.15 -24.54
C VAL A 471 -5.56 18.65 -23.11
N LEU A 472 -6.56 19.17 -22.41
CA LEU A 472 -6.87 18.75 -21.04
C LEU A 472 -7.21 17.26 -20.99
N ARG A 473 -8.00 16.76 -21.95
CA ARG A 473 -8.34 15.33 -22.07
C ARG A 473 -7.10 14.47 -22.31
N ALA A 474 -6.16 14.93 -23.14
CA ALA A 474 -4.93 14.18 -23.42
C ALA A 474 -4.07 14.04 -22.14
N VAL A 475 -3.94 15.12 -21.34
CA VAL A 475 -3.22 15.10 -20.05
C VAL A 475 -3.91 14.16 -19.06
N ALA A 476 -5.22 14.30 -18.89
CA ALA A 476 -6.00 13.49 -17.94
C ALA A 476 -5.99 12.00 -18.30
N ARG A 477 -6.12 11.68 -19.59
CA ARG A 477 -6.06 10.30 -20.09
C ARG A 477 -4.70 9.65 -19.86
N ARG A 478 -3.60 10.38 -20.14
CA ARG A 478 -2.25 9.91 -19.83
C ARG A 478 -2.09 9.61 -18.36
N TRP A 479 -2.49 10.57 -17.48
CA TRP A 479 -2.43 10.38 -16.04
C TRP A 479 -3.20 9.13 -15.60
N ARG A 480 -4.44 8.97 -16.04
CA ARG A 480 -5.29 7.83 -15.67
C ARG A 480 -4.69 6.49 -16.08
N LEU A 481 -4.18 6.39 -17.31
CA LEU A 481 -3.56 5.17 -17.81
C LEU A 481 -2.24 4.85 -17.09
N GLN A 482 -1.46 5.86 -16.75
CA GLN A 482 -0.25 5.70 -15.94
C GLN A 482 -0.60 5.14 -14.56
N HIS A 483 -1.63 5.71 -13.91
CA HIS A 483 -2.12 5.24 -12.62
C HIS A 483 -2.61 3.78 -12.67
N GLU A 484 -3.33 3.38 -13.72
CA GLU A 484 -3.74 1.98 -13.93
C GLU A 484 -2.57 1.03 -14.09
N VAL A 485 -1.53 1.43 -14.82
CA VAL A 485 -0.32 0.62 -14.99
C VAL A 485 0.43 0.46 -13.67
N GLU A 486 0.56 1.52 -12.89
CA GLU A 486 1.32 1.54 -11.65
C GLU A 486 0.58 0.83 -10.50
N SER A 487 -0.72 1.14 -10.29
CA SER A 487 -1.47 0.70 -9.12
C SER A 487 -1.70 -0.81 -9.06
N MET A 488 -1.90 -1.44 -10.22
CA MET A 488 -2.31 -2.85 -10.30
C MET A 488 -1.32 -3.72 -11.09
N GLN A 489 -0.16 -3.19 -11.47
CA GLN A 489 0.73 -3.88 -12.42
C GLN A 489 -0.06 -4.36 -13.66
N ARG A 490 -1.05 -3.58 -14.06
CA ARG A 490 -1.93 -3.89 -15.19
C ARG A 490 -1.20 -3.62 -16.51
N ARG A 491 -0.21 -4.46 -16.81
CA ARG A 491 0.58 -4.36 -18.06
C ARG A 491 -0.28 -4.34 -19.33
N ALA A 492 -1.53 -4.82 -19.24
CA ALA A 492 -2.49 -4.74 -20.32
C ALA A 492 -2.73 -3.30 -20.82
N PHE A 493 -2.59 -2.31 -19.94
CA PHE A 493 -2.75 -0.89 -20.29
C PHE A 493 -1.48 -0.22 -20.87
N CYS A 494 -0.31 -0.87 -20.81
CA CYS A 494 0.93 -0.29 -21.33
C CYS A 494 0.84 0.17 -22.81
N PRO A 495 0.23 -0.57 -23.74
CA PRO A 495 0.08 -0.10 -25.12
C PRO A 495 -0.80 1.15 -25.23
N SER A 496 -1.87 1.23 -24.40
CA SER A 496 -2.76 2.38 -24.36
C SER A 496 -2.07 3.59 -23.73
N LEU A 497 -1.25 3.39 -22.70
CA LEU A 497 -0.43 4.44 -22.10
C LEU A 497 0.56 5.01 -23.11
N LYS A 498 1.33 4.16 -23.82
CA LYS A 498 2.27 4.62 -24.85
C LYS A 498 1.58 5.44 -25.95
N ARG A 499 0.37 5.05 -26.33
CA ARG A 499 -0.42 5.80 -27.31
C ARG A 499 -0.87 7.15 -26.76
N ALA A 500 -1.33 7.19 -25.50
CA ALA A 500 -1.71 8.45 -24.85
C ALA A 500 -0.51 9.40 -24.65
N GLU A 501 0.67 8.87 -24.37
CA GLU A 501 1.93 9.64 -24.31
C GLU A 501 2.27 10.24 -25.66
N GLN A 502 2.12 9.48 -26.76
CA GLN A 502 2.33 9.98 -28.11
C GLN A 502 1.28 11.03 -28.52
N GLU A 503 0.01 10.81 -28.19
CA GLU A 503 -1.07 11.78 -28.41
C GLU A 503 -0.79 13.10 -27.67
N LEU A 504 -0.38 13.03 -26.41
CA LEU A 504 -0.05 14.21 -25.63
C LEU A 504 1.18 14.94 -26.18
N ALA A 505 2.24 14.21 -26.55
CA ALA A 505 3.45 14.80 -27.13
C ALA A 505 3.19 15.65 -28.37
N ILE A 506 2.21 15.29 -29.21
CA ILE A 506 1.81 16.09 -30.38
C ILE A 506 1.41 17.52 -29.99
N TRP A 507 0.83 17.69 -28.81
CA TRP A 507 0.31 18.97 -28.35
C TRP A 507 1.35 19.78 -27.57
N ILE A 508 2.15 19.10 -26.72
CA ILE A 508 2.99 19.78 -25.72
C ILE A 508 4.49 19.80 -26.06
N GLU A 509 4.99 18.88 -26.90
CA GLU A 509 6.42 18.72 -27.13
C GLU A 509 7.05 19.98 -27.75
N GLY A 510 7.93 20.62 -26.98
CA GLY A 510 8.60 21.86 -27.38
C GLY A 510 7.78 23.12 -27.20
N ASP A 511 6.56 23.05 -26.65
CA ASP A 511 5.75 24.22 -26.32
C ASP A 511 6.10 24.73 -24.91
N ALA A 512 6.62 25.93 -24.82
CA ALA A 512 7.13 26.54 -23.59
C ALA A 512 6.05 26.79 -22.52
N PHE A 513 4.77 26.85 -22.91
CA PHE A 513 3.65 27.01 -21.99
C PHE A 513 2.97 25.68 -21.68
N LEU A 514 2.63 24.88 -22.70
CA LEU A 514 1.83 23.66 -22.53
C LEU A 514 2.59 22.56 -21.78
N GLU A 515 3.89 22.46 -21.95
CA GLU A 515 4.70 21.46 -21.26
C GLU A 515 4.65 21.67 -19.73
N PRO A 516 5.05 22.82 -19.13
CA PRO A 516 4.94 23.06 -17.69
C PRO A 516 3.50 23.11 -17.19
N TRP A 517 2.54 23.57 -18.02
CA TRP A 517 1.13 23.54 -17.67
C TRP A 517 0.60 22.09 -17.53
N SER A 518 0.95 21.23 -18.46
CA SER A 518 0.61 19.79 -18.39
C SER A 518 1.14 19.13 -17.11
N ASP A 519 2.36 19.48 -16.70
CA ASP A 519 2.95 18.97 -15.46
C ASP A 519 2.21 19.48 -14.22
N LYS A 520 1.74 20.74 -14.22
CA LYS A 520 0.88 21.27 -13.14
C LYS A 520 -0.43 20.48 -13.04
N VAL A 521 -1.13 20.24 -14.16
CA VAL A 521 -2.37 19.46 -14.16
C VAL A 521 -2.12 18.02 -13.72
N HIS A 522 -1.06 17.39 -14.22
CA HIS A 522 -0.69 16.03 -13.81
C HIS A 522 -0.43 15.96 -12.30
N THR A 523 0.32 16.91 -11.77
CA THR A 523 0.62 17.01 -10.33
C THR A 523 -0.67 17.22 -9.52
N LEU A 524 -1.57 18.08 -10.00
CA LEU A 524 -2.85 18.30 -9.35
C LEU A 524 -3.67 17.01 -9.25
N LEU A 525 -3.78 16.25 -10.34
CA LEU A 525 -4.51 14.97 -10.35
C LEU A 525 -3.88 13.92 -9.41
N GLU A 526 -2.53 13.92 -9.29
CA GLU A 526 -1.81 13.04 -8.34
C GLU A 526 -2.07 13.41 -6.87
N TRP A 527 -2.40 14.67 -6.60
CA TRP A 527 -2.55 15.18 -5.23
C TRP A 527 -3.98 15.15 -4.71
N VAL A 528 -4.94 14.72 -5.52
CA VAL A 528 -6.33 14.59 -5.07
C VAL A 528 -6.44 13.51 -4.01
N GLN A 529 -6.75 13.92 -2.79
CA GLN A 529 -6.89 13.03 -1.65
C GLN A 529 -8.34 12.52 -1.54
N ARG A 530 -8.51 11.20 -1.57
CA ARG A 530 -9.82 10.52 -1.52
C ARG A 530 -9.94 9.51 -0.37
N ALA A 531 -8.82 9.20 0.26
CA ALA A 531 -8.75 8.15 1.28
C ALA A 531 -7.69 8.47 2.33
N SER A 532 -7.89 7.98 3.54
CA SER A 532 -6.98 8.09 4.68
C SER A 532 -5.77 7.12 4.60
N SER A 533 -5.31 6.82 3.40
CA SER A 533 -4.21 5.86 3.17
C SER A 533 -2.87 6.33 3.75
N ALA A 534 -2.69 7.65 3.95
CA ALA A 534 -1.51 8.21 4.57
C ALA A 534 -1.44 7.81 6.05
N SER A 535 -2.53 7.97 6.79
CA SER A 535 -2.63 7.52 8.19
C SER A 535 -2.47 6.01 8.33
N GLU A 536 -3.09 5.21 7.44
CA GLU A 536 -2.88 3.76 7.44
C GLU A 536 -1.41 3.38 7.22
N ASN A 537 -0.69 4.12 6.37
CA ASN A 537 0.76 3.95 6.18
C ASN A 537 1.51 4.22 7.48
N ILE A 538 1.23 5.35 8.16
CA ILE A 538 1.82 5.68 9.45
C ILE A 538 1.51 4.59 10.48
N HIS A 539 0.27 4.15 10.58
CA HIS A 539 -0.14 3.08 11.48
C HIS A 539 0.61 1.77 11.22
N SER A 540 0.84 1.44 9.95
CA SER A 540 1.57 0.22 9.55
C SER A 540 3.02 0.21 10.03
N ILE A 541 3.64 1.39 10.13
CA ILE A 541 5.01 1.57 10.62
C ILE A 541 5.03 1.67 12.14
N PHE A 542 4.06 2.36 12.73
CA PHE A 542 3.99 2.60 14.18
C PHE A 542 3.58 1.36 14.97
N LYS A 543 2.52 0.65 14.56
CA LYS A 543 1.99 -0.52 15.27
C LYS A 543 3.04 -1.57 15.61
N PRO A 544 3.95 -1.99 14.71
CA PRO A 544 5.01 -2.95 15.04
C PRO A 544 5.97 -2.47 16.14
N LEU A 545 6.17 -1.15 16.27
CA LEU A 545 7.04 -0.57 17.29
C LEU A 545 6.40 -0.63 18.68
N VAL A 546 5.08 -0.41 18.76
CA VAL A 546 4.36 -0.38 20.02
C VAL A 546 3.87 -1.77 20.48
N THR A 547 3.43 -2.64 19.57
CA THR A 547 2.94 -4.00 19.95
C THR A 547 3.99 -4.88 20.62
N ARG A 548 5.26 -4.57 20.45
CA ARG A 548 6.38 -5.25 21.13
C ARG A 548 6.60 -4.75 22.56
N LYS A 549 5.93 -3.68 22.98
CA LYS A 549 6.02 -3.12 24.33
C LYS A 549 4.88 -3.67 25.16
N LYS A 550 5.19 -4.08 26.42
CA LYS A 550 4.19 -4.73 27.26
C LYS A 550 3.28 -3.76 28.01
N HIS A 551 3.76 -2.56 28.33
CA HIS A 551 3.03 -1.55 29.08
C HIS A 551 3.45 -0.14 28.69
N PHE A 552 2.45 0.74 28.63
CA PHE A 552 2.58 2.19 28.61
C PHE A 552 1.65 2.72 29.70
N ASP A 553 2.16 2.82 30.91
CA ASP A 553 1.32 3.12 32.07
C ASP A 553 1.10 4.61 32.30
N GLU A 554 2.00 5.46 31.81
CA GLU A 554 1.95 6.92 31.98
C GLU A 554 1.72 7.64 30.65
N THR A 555 0.78 8.58 30.64
CA THR A 555 0.41 9.35 29.43
C THR A 555 1.59 10.12 28.85
N ASP A 556 2.37 10.78 29.69
CA ASP A 556 3.54 11.57 29.25
C ASP A 556 4.58 10.70 28.57
N THR A 557 4.78 9.48 29.07
CA THR A 557 5.72 8.52 28.49
C THR A 557 5.26 8.04 27.11
N ASN A 558 3.96 7.88 26.94
CA ASN A 558 3.35 7.53 25.66
C ASN A 558 3.50 8.68 24.66
N LEU A 559 3.19 9.90 25.09
CA LEU A 559 3.31 11.11 24.28
C LEU A 559 4.76 11.31 23.83
N ASN A 560 5.73 11.17 24.73
CA ASN A 560 7.15 11.26 24.41
C ASN A 560 7.58 10.22 23.39
N PHE A 561 7.07 9.00 23.47
CA PHE A 561 7.38 7.96 22.49
C PHE A 561 6.78 8.24 21.12
N VAL A 562 5.54 8.73 21.08
CA VAL A 562 4.89 9.14 19.83
C VAL A 562 5.62 10.32 19.21
N ALA A 563 6.03 11.31 20.00
CA ALA A 563 6.82 12.45 19.56
C ALA A 563 8.16 12.03 18.93
N LEU A 564 8.86 11.11 19.59
CA LEU A 564 10.13 10.58 19.09
C LEU A 564 9.94 9.79 17.78
N PHE A 565 8.85 9.02 17.68
CA PHE A 565 8.45 8.36 16.45
C PHE A 565 8.18 9.38 15.34
N ALA A 566 7.39 10.41 15.62
CA ALA A 566 7.03 11.44 14.65
C ALA A 566 8.27 12.20 14.14
N LEU A 567 9.19 12.60 15.02
CA LEU A 567 10.43 13.25 14.63
C LEU A 567 11.30 12.34 13.75
N TRP A 568 11.51 11.08 14.18
CA TRP A 568 12.24 10.12 13.35
C TRP A 568 11.59 9.91 11.99
N HIS A 569 10.26 9.75 11.95
CA HIS A 569 9.53 9.55 10.72
C HIS A 569 9.66 10.76 9.79
N ASN A 570 9.45 11.95 10.30
CA ASN A 570 9.44 13.19 9.52
C ASN A 570 10.83 13.54 8.94
N MET A 571 11.90 13.09 9.57
CA MET A 571 13.27 13.35 9.13
C MET A 571 13.91 12.18 8.36
N ARG A 572 13.30 11.00 8.35
CA ARG A 572 13.88 9.87 7.61
C ARG A 572 13.75 10.07 6.11
N VAL A 573 14.82 9.80 5.38
CA VAL A 573 14.82 9.86 3.92
C VAL A 573 14.21 8.56 3.36
N PHE A 574 13.23 8.68 2.47
CA PHE A 574 12.65 7.55 1.77
C PHE A 574 13.65 6.91 0.82
N LYS A 575 13.80 5.59 0.90
CA LYS A 575 14.74 4.82 0.06
C LYS A 575 14.14 4.40 -1.27
N GLU A 576 12.83 4.32 -1.34
CA GLU A 576 12.08 3.78 -2.48
C GLU A 576 10.75 4.54 -2.67
N GLY A 577 10.08 4.29 -3.80
CA GLY A 577 8.78 4.87 -4.13
C GLY A 577 8.85 6.30 -4.67
N LYS A 578 7.69 6.94 -4.78
CA LYS A 578 7.53 8.29 -5.38
C LYS A 578 8.29 9.38 -4.61
N ARG A 579 8.52 9.17 -3.30
CA ARG A 579 9.19 10.14 -2.40
C ARG A 579 10.68 9.85 -2.21
N LYS A 580 11.26 8.94 -2.98
CA LYS A 580 12.67 8.53 -2.86
C LYS A 580 13.62 9.72 -2.87
N GLY A 581 14.52 9.76 -1.89
CA GLY A 581 15.55 10.80 -1.75
C GLY A 581 15.12 12.00 -0.91
N TYR A 582 13.85 12.09 -0.54
CA TYR A 582 13.32 13.16 0.32
C TYR A 582 12.86 12.60 1.67
N SER A 583 12.86 13.43 2.70
CA SER A 583 12.15 13.16 3.96
C SER A 583 10.77 13.81 3.92
N PRO A 584 9.81 13.38 4.78
CA PRO A 584 8.52 14.07 4.90
C PRO A 584 8.66 15.58 5.10
N PHE A 585 9.46 16.03 6.06
CA PHE A 585 9.71 17.46 6.26
C PHE A 585 10.44 18.11 5.08
N GLY A 586 11.36 17.40 4.42
CA GLY A 586 12.02 17.89 3.21
C GLY A 586 11.08 18.14 2.03
N ILE A 587 9.97 17.37 1.92
CA ILE A 587 8.93 17.59 0.91
C ILE A 587 8.11 18.85 1.27
N LEU A 588 7.84 19.08 2.55
CA LEU A 588 7.14 20.28 3.02
C LEU A 588 8.01 21.55 2.99
N GLY A 589 9.32 21.42 2.74
CA GLY A 589 10.26 22.53 2.80
C GLY A 589 10.70 22.91 4.22
N ILE A 590 10.39 22.07 5.23
CA ILE A 590 10.73 22.31 6.62
C ILE A 590 12.19 21.93 6.86
N ASP A 591 12.98 22.91 7.30
CA ASP A 591 14.38 22.71 7.70
C ASP A 591 14.54 22.97 9.22
N LEU A 592 14.89 21.92 9.95
CA LEU A 592 15.18 22.03 11.39
C LEU A 592 16.64 22.40 11.69
N GLY A 593 17.40 22.80 10.68
CA GLY A 593 18.83 23.16 10.82
C GLY A 593 19.79 21.98 10.94
N GLU A 594 19.27 20.77 11.02
CA GLU A 594 20.05 19.52 11.11
C GLU A 594 19.34 18.39 10.36
N LYS A 595 20.09 17.60 9.62
CA LYS A 595 19.54 16.50 8.81
C LYS A 595 19.42 15.18 9.58
N ASP A 596 20.21 15.03 10.65
CA ASP A 596 20.17 13.82 11.49
C ASP A 596 19.36 14.07 12.76
N TRP A 597 18.18 13.50 12.84
CA TRP A 597 17.26 13.62 13.97
C TRP A 597 17.91 13.28 15.33
N ARG A 598 18.92 12.38 15.36
CA ARG A 598 19.63 12.04 16.60
C ARG A 598 20.55 13.17 17.05
N THR A 599 21.13 13.89 16.11
CA THR A 599 21.96 15.08 16.40
C THR A 599 21.09 16.20 17.00
N LEU A 600 19.89 16.43 16.48
CA LEU A 600 18.91 17.35 17.06
C LEU A 600 18.57 17.02 18.53
N LEU A 601 18.52 15.73 18.86
CA LEU A 601 18.25 15.25 20.22
C LEU A 601 19.47 15.31 21.15
N GLY A 602 20.64 15.74 20.64
CA GLY A 602 21.88 15.84 21.41
C GLY A 602 22.81 14.61 21.32
N TYR A 603 22.59 13.75 20.33
CA TYR A 603 23.41 12.56 20.07
C TYR A 603 24.09 12.63 18.70
N PRO A 604 25.02 13.58 18.46
CA PRO A 604 25.76 13.67 17.22
C PRO A 604 26.66 12.44 17.00
N PRO A 605 27.09 12.15 15.76
CA PRO A 605 28.09 11.12 15.52
C PRO A 605 29.39 11.48 16.21
N VAL A 606 30.05 10.48 16.78
CA VAL A 606 31.42 10.67 17.31
C VAL A 606 32.39 10.62 16.12
N GLN A 607 33.21 11.62 16.02
CA GLN A 607 34.22 11.77 14.94
C GLN A 607 35.38 10.77 15.10
#